data_5b4b6b425311457c305f50d12eab63ab
#
_entry.id   5b4b6b425311457c305f50d12eab63ab
#
_cell.length_a   1.000
_cell.length_b   1.000
_cell.length_c   1.000
_cell.angle_alpha   90.00
_cell.angle_beta   90.00
_cell.angle_gamma   90.00
#
_symmetry.space_group_name_H-M   'P 1'
#
loop_
_entity.id
_entity.type
_entity.pdbx_description
1 polymer ?
#
loop_
_entity_poly.entity_id
_entity_poly.type
_entity_poly.pdbx_seq_one_letter_code
_entity_poly.pdbx_strand_id
1 'polypeptide(L)'
;FDENNTAYWHKSVGGYHAAKLRRYQEMIDHHIKPEMQAAFKEVAASGGEMDSIDAGKFQVLNMLNTKYFIFPVNQQGQTAPILNPYVYGNAWFVDKVQYVNNANEEIDAVGKVDLKNTAIVDIKFKDILKGVTEGLKADSASTVKLVSYKPNHLIYETSSPKDGVVVFSEIYYQPGWQVTV
;
A
#
# COMPACT_ATOMS: atom_id res chain seq x y z
N PHE A 1 8.04 -4.92 -14.51
CA PHE A 1 6.58 -4.72 -14.45
C PHE A 1 5.82 -5.28 -15.65
N ASP A 2 6.50 -5.72 -16.70
CA ASP A 2 5.88 -6.19 -17.95
C ASP A 2 5.95 -7.71 -18.10
N GLU A 3 6.39 -8.43 -17.07
CA GLU A 3 6.39 -9.89 -17.03
C GLU A 3 5.18 -10.41 -16.26
N ASN A 4 4.66 -11.58 -16.63
CA ASN A 4 3.45 -12.15 -16.06
C ASN A 4 3.67 -13.40 -15.21
N ASN A 5 4.88 -13.95 -15.16
CA ASN A 5 5.14 -15.19 -14.44
C ASN A 5 4.83 -15.06 -12.95
N THR A 6 5.32 -13.98 -12.32
CA THR A 6 5.06 -13.72 -10.90
C THR A 6 3.57 -13.49 -10.66
N ALA A 7 2.92 -12.66 -11.48
CA ALA A 7 1.50 -12.33 -11.34
C ALA A 7 0.56 -13.53 -11.59
N TYR A 8 0.99 -14.52 -12.37
CA TYR A 8 0.22 -15.73 -12.64
C TYR A 8 0.13 -16.63 -11.40
N TRP A 9 1.21 -16.76 -10.63
CA TRP A 9 1.29 -17.67 -9.49
C TRP A 9 1.07 -16.99 -8.14
N HIS A 10 1.31 -15.67 -8.07
CA HIS A 10 1.31 -14.90 -6.84
C HIS A 10 0.61 -13.56 -7.02
N LYS A 11 0.09 -12.99 -5.95
CA LYS A 11 -0.30 -11.58 -5.93
C LYS A 11 0.94 -10.72 -6.14
N SER A 12 0.90 -9.84 -7.10
CA SER A 12 2.02 -8.98 -7.48
C SER A 12 1.56 -7.53 -7.61
N VAL A 13 2.41 -6.60 -7.19
CA VAL A 13 2.23 -5.15 -7.45
C VAL A 13 2.61 -4.77 -8.88
N GLY A 14 3.22 -5.69 -9.63
CA GLY A 14 3.56 -5.57 -11.06
C GLY A 14 2.70 -6.47 -11.92
N GLY A 15 3.19 -6.74 -13.14
CA GLY A 15 2.54 -7.58 -14.13
C GLY A 15 1.94 -6.79 -15.29
N TYR A 16 1.96 -7.41 -16.46
CA TYR A 16 1.35 -6.82 -17.65
C TYR A 16 -0.17 -7.06 -17.64
N HIS A 17 -0.93 -6.00 -17.84
CA HIS A 17 -2.37 -6.06 -18.08
C HIS A 17 -2.78 -4.97 -19.07
N ALA A 18 -3.40 -5.36 -20.18
CA ALA A 18 -3.79 -4.42 -21.24
C ALA A 18 -4.85 -3.38 -20.79
N ALA A 19 -5.67 -3.71 -19.80
CA ALA A 19 -6.71 -2.85 -19.24
C ALA A 19 -6.34 -2.35 -17.81
N LYS A 20 -5.06 -2.06 -17.55
CA LYS A 20 -4.60 -1.51 -16.27
C LYS A 20 -5.25 -0.15 -16.00
N LEU A 21 -5.71 0.07 -14.76
CA LEU A 21 -6.23 1.36 -14.33
C LEU A 21 -5.15 2.45 -14.50
N ARG A 22 -5.49 3.56 -15.13
CA ARG A 22 -4.56 4.67 -15.34
C ARG A 22 -3.95 5.18 -14.02
N ARG A 23 -4.76 5.37 -12.99
CA ARG A 23 -4.28 5.79 -11.66
C ARG A 23 -3.23 4.83 -11.09
N TYR A 24 -3.40 3.53 -11.30
CA TYR A 24 -2.41 2.54 -10.87
C TYR A 24 -1.14 2.57 -11.71
N GLN A 25 -1.26 2.81 -13.03
CA GLN A 25 -0.10 3.01 -13.88
C GLN A 25 0.71 4.25 -13.46
N GLU A 26 0.03 5.35 -13.13
CA GLU A 26 0.68 6.56 -12.59
C GLU A 26 1.39 6.26 -11.25
N MET A 27 0.76 5.49 -10.36
CA MET A 27 1.40 5.02 -9.12
C MET A 27 2.67 4.18 -9.41
N ILE A 28 2.61 3.30 -10.41
CA ILE A 28 3.78 2.50 -10.84
C ILE A 28 4.91 3.42 -11.30
N ASP A 29 4.62 4.38 -12.15
CA ASP A 29 5.65 5.21 -12.77
C ASP A 29 6.25 6.25 -11.81
N HIS A 30 5.43 6.85 -10.94
CA HIS A 30 5.88 7.90 -10.02
C HIS A 30 6.48 7.35 -8.72
N HIS A 31 6.03 6.20 -8.24
CA HIS A 31 6.40 5.70 -6.90
C HIS A 31 6.92 4.26 -6.90
N ILE A 32 6.16 3.29 -7.43
CA ILE A 32 6.50 1.88 -7.26
C ILE A 32 7.84 1.53 -7.92
N LYS A 33 8.07 1.97 -9.16
CA LYS A 33 9.35 1.73 -9.85
C LYS A 33 10.55 2.37 -9.15
N PRO A 34 10.51 3.68 -8.79
CA PRO A 34 11.58 4.30 -8.01
C PRO A 34 11.83 3.64 -6.67
N GLU A 35 10.77 3.31 -5.91
CA GLU A 35 10.91 2.65 -4.62
C GLU A 35 11.48 1.24 -4.74
N MET A 36 11.08 0.47 -5.76
CA MET A 36 11.70 -0.84 -6.04
C MET A 36 13.18 -0.73 -6.34
N GLN A 37 13.58 0.25 -7.16
CA GLN A 37 15.00 0.49 -7.44
C GLN A 37 15.76 0.85 -6.18
N ALA A 38 15.19 1.70 -5.32
CA ALA A 38 15.76 2.05 -4.03
C ALA A 38 15.87 0.82 -3.11
N ALA A 39 14.81 0.02 -2.99
CA ALA A 39 14.80 -1.20 -2.19
C ALA A 39 15.86 -2.20 -2.67
N PHE A 40 15.98 -2.42 -3.99
CA PHE A 40 17.02 -3.30 -4.53
C PHE A 40 18.42 -2.82 -4.21
N LYS A 41 18.68 -1.51 -4.32
CA LYS A 41 19.98 -0.93 -3.99
C LYS A 41 20.32 -1.08 -2.52
N GLU A 42 19.39 -0.79 -1.62
CA GLU A 42 19.58 -0.90 -0.18
C GLU A 42 19.80 -2.34 0.25
N VAL A 43 18.98 -3.29 -0.23
CA VAL A 43 19.11 -4.70 0.07
C VAL A 43 20.45 -5.27 -0.44
N ALA A 44 20.89 -4.88 -1.63
CA ALA A 44 22.19 -5.27 -2.15
C ALA A 44 23.34 -4.71 -1.30
N ALA A 45 23.22 -3.46 -0.82
CA ALA A 45 24.22 -2.82 0.02
C ALA A 45 24.28 -3.43 1.45
N SER A 46 23.15 -3.88 1.98
CA SER A 46 23.06 -4.54 3.31
C SER A 46 23.40 -6.03 3.29
N GLY A 47 23.73 -6.59 2.12
CA GLY A 47 23.94 -8.05 2.00
C GLY A 47 22.68 -8.88 2.19
N GLY A 48 21.51 -8.29 2.05
CA GLY A 48 20.21 -8.94 2.21
C GLY A 48 19.55 -8.74 3.58
N GLU A 49 20.18 -7.99 4.47
CA GLU A 49 19.65 -7.71 5.80
C GLU A 49 18.65 -6.54 5.77
N MET A 50 17.36 -6.84 5.93
CA MET A 50 16.29 -5.84 5.90
C MET A 50 16.26 -4.94 7.15
N ASP A 51 16.72 -5.42 8.30
CA ASP A 51 16.66 -4.68 9.58
C ASP A 51 17.54 -3.41 9.59
N SER A 52 18.50 -3.31 8.68
CA SER A 52 19.39 -2.16 8.53
C SER A 52 18.91 -1.13 7.52
N ILE A 53 17.76 -1.37 6.87
CA ILE A 53 17.24 -0.54 5.79
C ILE A 53 16.24 0.49 6.30
N ASP A 54 16.34 1.73 5.78
CA ASP A 54 15.35 2.78 6.04
C ASP A 54 14.03 2.47 5.30
N ALA A 55 13.04 1.98 6.04
CA ALA A 55 11.70 1.67 5.54
C ALA A 55 10.95 2.88 4.95
N GLY A 56 11.36 4.11 5.29
CA GLY A 56 10.80 5.34 4.73
C GLY A 56 11.07 5.52 3.24
N LYS A 57 12.06 4.80 2.70
CA LYS A 57 12.43 4.88 1.27
C LYS A 57 11.49 4.09 0.34
N PHE A 58 10.58 3.27 0.88
CA PHE A 58 9.65 2.45 0.08
C PHE A 58 8.27 2.33 0.74
N GLN A 59 7.73 3.46 1.18
CA GLN A 59 6.44 3.56 1.87
C GLN A 59 5.26 3.09 1.02
N VAL A 60 5.28 3.33 -0.29
CA VAL A 60 4.21 2.90 -1.20
C VAL A 60 4.21 1.38 -1.32
N LEU A 61 5.37 0.74 -1.40
CA LEU A 61 5.48 -0.73 -1.38
C LEU A 61 4.97 -1.31 -0.06
N ASN A 62 5.26 -0.65 1.07
CA ASN A 62 4.75 -1.04 2.38
C ASN A 62 3.23 -0.89 2.47
N MET A 63 2.68 0.22 1.96
CA MET A 63 1.24 0.48 1.85
C MET A 63 0.53 -0.55 0.97
N LEU A 64 1.14 -0.97 -0.14
CA LEU A 64 0.63 -2.00 -1.03
C LEU A 64 0.86 -3.43 -0.50
N ASN A 65 1.30 -3.57 0.74
CA ASN A 65 1.52 -4.86 1.41
C ASN A 65 2.49 -5.78 0.64
N THR A 66 3.55 -5.20 0.05
CA THR A 66 4.58 -5.94 -0.69
C THR A 66 5.45 -6.73 0.27
N LYS A 67 5.05 -7.96 0.58
CA LYS A 67 5.67 -8.81 1.61
C LYS A 67 7.02 -9.37 1.20
N TYR A 68 7.27 -9.51 -0.10
CA TYR A 68 8.50 -10.11 -0.58
C TYR A 68 9.06 -9.31 -1.76
N PHE A 69 10.34 -9.08 -1.73
CA PHE A 69 11.13 -8.66 -2.88
C PHE A 69 11.77 -9.89 -3.51
N ILE A 70 11.65 -10.05 -4.82
CA ILE A 70 12.24 -11.17 -5.55
C ILE A 70 13.56 -10.71 -6.17
N PHE A 71 14.67 -11.16 -5.62
CA PHE A 71 16.00 -10.75 -6.04
C PHE A 71 16.66 -11.79 -6.95
N PRO A 72 17.37 -11.34 -8.01
CA PRO A 72 18.28 -12.22 -8.75
C PRO A 72 19.47 -12.56 -7.86
N VAL A 73 19.76 -13.85 -7.69
CA VAL A 73 20.90 -14.33 -6.89
C VAL A 73 22.12 -14.71 -7.73
N ASN A 74 21.94 -14.87 -9.02
CA ASN A 74 23.03 -15.16 -9.97
C ASN A 74 22.68 -14.75 -11.41
N GLN A 75 23.68 -14.83 -12.30
CA GLN A 75 23.53 -14.51 -13.71
C GLN A 75 22.72 -15.56 -14.51
N GLN A 76 22.46 -16.75 -13.93
CA GLN A 76 21.65 -17.81 -14.53
C GLN A 76 20.15 -17.60 -14.32
N GLY A 77 19.72 -16.46 -13.75
CA GLY A 77 18.32 -16.12 -13.57
C GLY A 77 17.66 -16.76 -12.35
N GLN A 78 18.40 -17.37 -11.46
CA GLN A 78 17.86 -17.81 -10.17
C GLN A 78 17.50 -16.60 -9.30
N THR A 79 16.38 -16.69 -8.60
CA THR A 79 15.88 -15.63 -7.72
C THR A 79 15.65 -16.16 -6.31
N ALA A 80 15.74 -15.28 -5.32
CA ALA A 80 15.36 -15.55 -3.95
C ALA A 80 14.38 -14.52 -3.41
N PRO A 81 13.37 -14.93 -2.64
CA PRO A 81 12.48 -14.02 -1.94
C PRO A 81 13.17 -13.47 -0.68
N ILE A 82 13.12 -12.14 -0.52
CA ILE A 82 13.52 -11.47 0.72
C ILE A 82 12.27 -10.90 1.37
N LEU A 83 12.03 -11.25 2.64
CA LEU A 83 10.89 -10.78 3.39
C LEU A 83 11.01 -9.28 3.69
N ASN A 84 9.95 -8.52 3.43
CA ASN A 84 9.80 -7.14 3.86
C ASN A 84 9.05 -7.10 5.21
N PRO A 85 9.69 -6.77 6.33
CA PRO A 85 9.04 -6.72 7.64
C PRO A 85 8.24 -5.43 7.87
N TYR A 86 8.33 -4.44 6.97
CA TYR A 86 7.80 -3.10 7.15
C TYR A 86 6.41 -2.87 6.53
N VAL A 87 5.78 -3.92 5.98
CA VAL A 87 4.44 -3.81 5.38
C VAL A 87 3.40 -3.37 6.41
N TYR A 88 2.42 -2.56 5.95
CA TYR A 88 1.35 -2.07 6.85
C TYR A 88 0.22 -3.10 7.04
N GLY A 89 0.26 -4.20 6.29
CA GLY A 89 -0.75 -5.26 6.33
C GLY A 89 -1.86 -5.06 5.32
N ASN A 90 -2.95 -5.81 5.48
CA ASN A 90 -4.10 -5.74 4.57
C ASN A 90 -4.97 -4.52 4.83
N ALA A 91 -4.96 -4.00 6.06
CA ALA A 91 -5.63 -2.77 6.46
C ALA A 91 -5.03 -2.26 7.75
N TRP A 92 -5.12 -0.93 8.00
CA TRP A 92 -4.63 -0.31 9.22
C TRP A 92 -5.37 0.99 9.52
N PHE A 93 -5.42 1.37 10.78
CA PHE A 93 -5.92 2.68 11.22
C PHE A 93 -4.87 3.76 11.01
N VAL A 94 -5.32 4.98 10.71
CA VAL A 94 -4.45 6.17 10.54
C VAL A 94 -4.73 7.23 11.59
N ASP A 95 -3.72 8.06 11.87
CA ASP A 95 -3.78 9.13 12.86
C ASP A 95 -4.38 10.43 12.31
N LYS A 96 -4.35 10.61 10.99
CA LYS A 96 -4.82 11.83 10.34
C LYS A 96 -5.21 11.62 8.90
N VAL A 97 -5.99 12.57 8.40
CA VAL A 97 -6.34 12.69 6.99
C VAL A 97 -5.76 13.99 6.43
N GLN A 98 -5.07 13.88 5.31
CA GLN A 98 -4.63 15.02 4.50
C GLN A 98 -5.53 15.14 3.27
N TYR A 99 -6.22 16.27 3.15
CA TYR A 99 -7.03 16.55 1.97
C TYR A 99 -6.20 17.15 0.85
N VAL A 100 -6.52 16.75 -0.38
CA VAL A 100 -5.92 17.24 -1.62
C VAL A 100 -7.02 17.64 -2.61
N ASN A 101 -6.74 18.60 -3.49
CA ASN A 101 -7.77 19.20 -4.36
C ASN A 101 -7.93 18.47 -5.71
N ASN A 102 -6.95 17.68 -6.10
CA ASN A 102 -6.93 17.00 -7.41
C ASN A 102 -5.94 15.82 -7.42
N ALA A 103 -5.99 15.04 -8.48
CA ALA A 103 -5.16 13.83 -8.63
C ALA A 103 -3.64 14.11 -8.70
N ASN A 104 -3.21 15.29 -9.18
CA ASN A 104 -1.79 15.64 -9.19
C ASN A 104 -1.28 15.90 -7.77
N GLU A 105 -2.05 16.63 -6.96
CA GLU A 105 -1.73 16.81 -5.56
C GLU A 105 -1.75 15.48 -4.79
N GLU A 106 -2.70 14.58 -5.14
CA GLU A 106 -2.80 13.24 -4.53
C GLU A 106 -1.54 12.42 -4.79
N ILE A 107 -1.10 12.29 -6.05
CA ILE A 107 0.08 11.50 -6.39
C ILE A 107 1.36 12.10 -5.79
N ASP A 108 1.47 13.44 -5.76
CA ASP A 108 2.59 14.15 -5.15
C ASP A 108 2.64 13.97 -3.62
N ALA A 109 1.49 13.98 -2.95
CA ALA A 109 1.38 13.82 -1.51
C ALA A 109 1.80 12.41 -1.07
N VAL A 110 1.46 11.37 -1.86
CA VAL A 110 1.84 9.98 -1.60
C VAL A 110 3.36 9.82 -1.40
N GLY A 111 4.18 10.56 -2.14
CA GLY A 111 5.63 10.52 -1.99
C GLY A 111 6.21 11.35 -0.84
N LYS A 112 5.39 12.11 -0.11
CA LYS A 112 5.87 13.14 0.83
C LYS A 112 5.39 12.96 2.27
N VAL A 113 4.32 12.18 2.48
CA VAL A 113 3.72 12.00 3.80
C VAL A 113 4.06 10.62 4.38
N ASP A 114 3.96 10.50 5.69
CA ASP A 114 4.02 9.21 6.35
C ASP A 114 2.71 8.45 6.10
N LEU A 115 2.71 7.55 5.13
CA LEU A 115 1.54 6.77 4.70
C LEU A 115 1.05 5.77 5.74
N LYS A 116 1.88 5.44 6.73
CA LYS A 116 1.45 4.58 7.84
C LYS A 116 0.46 5.30 8.75
N ASN A 117 0.65 6.60 8.95
CA ASN A 117 -0.12 7.40 9.89
C ASN A 117 -1.06 8.40 9.19
N THR A 118 -0.96 8.58 7.87
CA THR A 118 -1.73 9.59 7.13
C THR A 118 -2.45 8.99 5.94
N ALA A 119 -3.78 9.13 5.89
CA ALA A 119 -4.56 8.89 4.67
C ALA A 119 -4.62 10.17 3.82
N ILE A 120 -4.38 10.05 2.52
CA ILE A 120 -4.56 11.14 1.55
C ILE A 120 -5.94 10.97 0.93
N VAL A 121 -6.75 12.03 0.96
CA VAL A 121 -8.16 11.98 0.55
C VAL A 121 -8.50 13.18 -0.32
N ASP A 122 -9.16 12.94 -1.44
CA ASP A 122 -9.72 13.99 -2.30
C ASP A 122 -10.71 14.86 -1.49
N ILE A 123 -10.58 16.19 -1.60
CA ILE A 123 -11.37 17.18 -0.87
C ILE A 123 -12.88 16.99 -1.03
N LYS A 124 -13.34 16.41 -2.15
CA LYS A 124 -14.77 16.10 -2.38
C LYS A 124 -15.40 15.18 -1.34
N PHE A 125 -14.57 14.40 -0.63
CA PHE A 125 -15.03 13.49 0.43
C PHE A 125 -14.98 14.13 1.83
N LYS A 126 -14.57 15.40 1.95
CA LYS A 126 -14.41 16.08 3.23
C LYS A 126 -15.68 16.09 4.07
N ASP A 127 -16.82 16.36 3.43
CA ASP A 127 -18.09 16.44 4.16
C ASP A 127 -18.55 15.08 4.71
N ILE A 128 -18.19 13.98 4.04
CA ILE A 128 -18.50 12.61 4.49
C ILE A 128 -17.67 12.25 5.74
N LEU A 129 -16.45 12.76 5.82
CA LEU A 129 -15.51 12.48 6.92
C LEU A 129 -15.59 13.53 8.05
N LYS A 130 -16.48 14.52 7.92
CA LYS A 130 -16.67 15.56 8.94
C LYS A 130 -17.12 14.92 10.26
N GLY A 131 -16.46 15.30 11.35
CA GLY A 131 -16.70 14.73 12.68
C GLY A 131 -15.82 13.52 13.03
N VAL A 132 -15.33 12.78 12.05
CA VAL A 132 -14.38 11.68 12.30
C VAL A 132 -12.93 12.17 12.27
N THR A 133 -12.64 13.16 11.42
CA THR A 133 -11.26 13.65 11.22
C THR A 133 -10.82 14.72 12.20
N GLU A 134 -11.75 15.33 12.95
CA GLU A 134 -11.42 16.31 14.00
C GLU A 134 -10.82 15.60 15.22
N GLY A 135 -9.52 15.82 15.48
CA GLY A 135 -8.80 15.15 16.56
C GLY A 135 -8.56 13.65 16.30
N LEU A 136 -8.62 13.24 15.03
CA LEU A 136 -8.35 11.86 14.64
C LEU A 136 -6.98 11.42 15.17
N LYS A 137 -6.99 10.32 15.89
CA LYS A 137 -5.79 9.61 16.32
C LYS A 137 -6.16 8.15 16.49
N ALA A 138 -5.43 7.26 15.85
CA ALA A 138 -5.61 5.84 16.05
C ALA A 138 -5.41 5.49 17.53
N ASP A 139 -6.29 4.67 18.06
CA ASP A 139 -6.13 4.12 19.39
C ASP A 139 -5.26 2.88 19.33
N SER A 140 -4.32 2.72 20.25
CA SER A 140 -3.42 1.56 20.30
C SER A 140 -4.17 0.23 20.50
N ALA A 141 -5.40 0.28 21.03
CA ALA A 141 -6.27 -0.87 21.16
C ALA A 141 -7.10 -1.15 19.89
N SER A 142 -7.07 -0.23 18.91
CA SER A 142 -7.79 -0.42 17.65
C SER A 142 -7.12 -1.49 16.81
N THR A 143 -7.92 -2.43 16.31
CA THR A 143 -7.46 -3.52 15.46
C THR A 143 -8.31 -3.64 14.21
N VAL A 144 -7.69 -4.02 13.10
CA VAL A 144 -8.37 -4.43 11.87
C VAL A 144 -7.69 -5.68 11.33
N LYS A 145 -8.45 -6.71 11.02
CA LYS A 145 -7.93 -8.01 10.59
C LYS A 145 -8.72 -8.54 9.42
N LEU A 146 -8.04 -8.94 8.36
CA LEU A 146 -8.63 -9.70 7.27
C LEU A 146 -8.91 -11.13 7.75
N VAL A 147 -10.17 -11.53 7.80
CA VAL A 147 -10.61 -12.87 8.26
C VAL A 147 -10.96 -13.81 7.12
N SER A 148 -11.37 -13.26 5.97
CA SER A 148 -11.63 -14.06 4.77
C SER A 148 -11.24 -13.29 3.52
N TYR A 149 -10.58 -14.00 2.61
CA TYR A 149 -10.21 -13.47 1.30
C TYR A 149 -10.76 -14.40 0.20
N LYS A 150 -11.66 -13.86 -0.61
CA LYS A 150 -12.10 -14.48 -1.88
C LYS A 150 -11.96 -13.43 -2.99
N PRO A 151 -11.80 -13.81 -4.25
CA PRO A 151 -11.56 -12.84 -5.33
C PRO A 151 -12.56 -11.67 -5.40
N ASN A 152 -13.81 -11.91 -5.01
CA ASN A 152 -14.89 -10.90 -5.08
C ASN A 152 -15.49 -10.59 -3.69
N HIS A 153 -14.90 -11.07 -2.59
CA HIS A 153 -15.48 -10.89 -1.28
C HIS A 153 -14.39 -10.94 -0.20
N LEU A 154 -14.16 -9.79 0.43
CA LEU A 154 -13.24 -9.63 1.55
C LEU A 154 -14.05 -9.41 2.82
N ILE A 155 -13.69 -10.10 3.90
CA ILE A 155 -14.28 -9.89 5.21
C ILE A 155 -13.18 -9.43 6.16
N TYR A 156 -13.41 -8.28 6.77
CA TYR A 156 -12.56 -7.72 7.82
C TYR A 156 -13.32 -7.70 9.14
N GLU A 157 -12.61 -7.98 10.21
CA GLU A 157 -13.07 -7.77 11.58
C GLU A 157 -12.35 -6.55 12.13
N THR A 158 -13.11 -5.61 12.68
CA THR A 158 -12.57 -4.38 13.27
C THR A 158 -13.01 -4.24 14.71
N SER A 159 -12.14 -3.74 15.56
CA SER A 159 -12.45 -3.35 16.92
C SER A 159 -11.77 -2.01 17.21
N SER A 160 -12.54 -1.03 17.69
CA SER A 160 -12.01 0.28 18.07
C SER A 160 -12.88 0.88 19.17
N PRO A 161 -12.29 1.51 20.20
CA PRO A 161 -13.05 2.17 21.26
C PRO A 161 -13.69 3.49 20.80
N LYS A 162 -13.34 3.99 19.61
CA LYS A 162 -13.84 5.24 19.03
C LYS A 162 -13.86 5.17 17.51
N ASP A 163 -14.53 6.14 16.91
CA ASP A 163 -14.52 6.32 15.45
C ASP A 163 -13.10 6.52 14.93
N GLY A 164 -12.81 5.98 13.76
CA GLY A 164 -11.50 6.03 13.14
C GLY A 164 -11.55 5.89 11.63
N VAL A 165 -10.43 6.15 10.99
CA VAL A 165 -10.25 5.97 9.55
C VAL A 165 -9.35 4.77 9.30
N VAL A 166 -9.82 3.82 8.50
CA VAL A 166 -9.07 2.62 8.10
C VAL A 166 -8.69 2.74 6.64
N VAL A 167 -7.43 2.47 6.35
CA VAL A 167 -6.91 2.32 4.98
C VAL A 167 -6.79 0.84 4.66
N PHE A 168 -7.27 0.45 3.48
CA PHE A 168 -7.18 -0.93 2.98
C PHE A 168 -6.12 -1.01 1.88
N SER A 169 -5.29 -2.03 1.92
CA SER A 169 -4.24 -2.32 0.94
C SER A 169 -4.83 -2.95 -0.34
N GLU A 170 -5.90 -2.35 -0.85
CA GLU A 170 -6.64 -2.81 -2.03
C GLU A 170 -6.75 -1.68 -3.05
N ILE A 171 -6.71 -2.03 -4.35
CA ILE A 171 -6.84 -1.03 -5.42
C ILE A 171 -8.30 -0.70 -5.62
N TYR A 172 -8.68 0.53 -5.26
CA TYR A 172 -10.06 0.99 -5.37
C TYR A 172 -10.49 1.15 -6.83
N TYR A 173 -11.63 0.53 -7.16
CA TYR A 173 -12.33 0.69 -8.43
C TYR A 173 -13.81 0.91 -8.15
N GLN A 174 -14.27 2.15 -8.27
CA GLN A 174 -15.61 2.59 -7.86
C GLN A 174 -16.76 1.68 -8.35
N PRO A 175 -16.82 1.25 -9.63
CA PRO A 175 -17.91 0.38 -10.09
C PRO A 175 -17.86 -1.05 -9.53
N GLY A 176 -16.75 -1.46 -8.92
CA GLY A 176 -16.53 -2.85 -8.47
C GLY A 176 -16.58 -3.03 -6.97
N TRP A 177 -16.46 -1.97 -6.17
CA TRP A 177 -16.42 -2.07 -4.71
C TRP A 177 -17.73 -1.63 -4.06
N GLN A 178 -18.23 -2.49 -3.18
CA GLN A 178 -19.34 -2.18 -2.27
C GLN A 178 -18.89 -2.52 -0.85
N VAL A 179 -19.14 -1.61 0.09
CA VAL A 179 -18.83 -1.80 1.50
C VAL A 179 -20.13 -1.95 2.27
N THR A 180 -20.19 -2.98 3.10
CA THR A 180 -21.29 -3.23 4.06
C THR A 180 -20.68 -3.38 5.45
N VAL A 181 -21.33 -2.78 6.45
CA VAL A 181 -20.97 -2.88 7.88
C VAL A 181 -22.10 -3.51 8.62
#